data_39fc0b676cd69bcb49f20e6dc8d9110f
#
_entry.id   39fc0b676cd69bcb49f20e6dc8d9110f
#
_cell.length_a   1.000
_cell.length_b   1.000
_cell.length_c   1.000
_cell.angle_alpha   90.00
_cell.angle_beta   90.00
_cell.angle_gamma   90.00
#
_symmetry.space_group_name_H-M   'P 1'
#
loop_
_entity.id
_entity.type
_entity.pdbx_description
1 polymer ?
#
loop_
_entity_poly.entity_id
_entity_poly.type
_entity_poly.pdbx_seq_one_letter_code
_entity_poly.pdbx_strand_id
1 'polypeptide(L)'
;APDGRLILVEQYRHGVRRVSLEFPAGVLDEGEDPVSGAMRELQEETGYRAERGAVIGVAEMDPAIETSRVHVVRLEGCTPDGERSQDAGEAIQVRLVAEQDVDRLIREGSIAHASAIAAWYFWKHAGRRT
;
A
#
# COMPACT_ATOMS: atom_id res chain seq x y z
N ALA A 1 -5.48 -7.26 -7.70
CA ALA A 1 -6.80 -7.18 -8.33
C ALA A 1 -7.10 -8.47 -9.09
N PRO A 2 -8.38 -8.70 -9.50
CA PRO A 2 -8.78 -9.94 -10.17
C PRO A 2 -8.02 -10.26 -11.46
N ASP A 3 -7.56 -9.24 -12.17
CA ASP A 3 -6.78 -9.39 -13.42
C ASP A 3 -5.26 -9.49 -13.19
N GLY A 4 -4.81 -9.58 -11.95
CA GLY A 4 -3.41 -9.69 -11.58
C GLY A 4 -2.66 -8.37 -11.42
N ARG A 5 -3.32 -7.22 -11.66
CA ARG A 5 -2.69 -5.93 -11.42
C ARG A 5 -2.65 -5.59 -9.92
N LEU A 6 -1.67 -4.79 -9.55
CA LEU A 6 -1.54 -4.25 -8.20
C LEU A 6 -2.48 -3.07 -8.01
N ILE A 7 -3.01 -2.94 -6.80
CA ILE A 7 -3.91 -1.85 -6.42
C ILE A 7 -3.07 -0.77 -5.74
N LEU A 8 -2.93 0.38 -6.38
CA LEU A 8 -2.22 1.53 -5.86
C LEU A 8 -3.20 2.70 -5.67
N VAL A 9 -2.75 3.71 -4.97
CA VAL A 9 -3.50 4.95 -4.75
C VAL A 9 -2.67 6.15 -5.18
N GLU A 10 -3.33 7.12 -5.80
CA GLU A 10 -2.76 8.43 -6.08
C GLU A 10 -3.33 9.44 -5.10
N GLN A 11 -2.47 10.25 -4.49
CA GLN A 11 -2.89 11.35 -3.67
C GLN A 11 -1.88 12.51 -3.72
N TYR A 12 -2.40 13.73 -3.55
CA TYR A 12 -1.55 14.90 -3.45
C TYR A 12 -0.88 14.94 -2.07
N ARG A 13 0.45 15.05 -2.07
CA ARG A 13 1.23 15.16 -0.84
C ARG A 13 1.75 16.58 -0.69
N HIS A 14 1.24 17.30 0.32
CA HIS A 14 1.58 18.72 0.55
C HIS A 14 3.07 18.94 0.85
N GLY A 15 3.72 18.00 1.51
CA GLY A 15 5.14 18.11 1.83
C GLY A 15 6.04 18.23 0.60
N VAL A 16 5.76 17.48 -0.44
CA VAL A 16 6.52 17.49 -1.71
C VAL A 16 5.80 18.24 -2.84
N ARG A 17 4.59 18.73 -2.58
CA ARG A 17 3.76 19.51 -3.51
C ARG A 17 3.54 18.86 -4.86
N ARG A 18 3.25 17.56 -4.83
CA ARG A 18 2.95 16.79 -6.04
C ARG A 18 2.06 15.60 -5.74
N VAL A 19 1.49 15.04 -6.80
CA VAL A 19 0.76 13.77 -6.73
C VAL A 19 1.76 12.64 -6.52
N SER A 20 1.50 11.79 -5.55
CA SER A 20 2.31 10.62 -5.21
C SER A 20 1.52 9.36 -5.52
N LEU A 21 2.16 8.41 -6.19
CA LEU A 21 1.61 7.08 -6.43
C LEU A 21 2.18 6.14 -5.36
N GLU A 22 1.31 5.51 -4.58
CA GLU A 22 1.70 4.75 -3.40
C GLU A 22 0.87 3.47 -3.29
N PHE A 23 1.37 2.50 -2.53
CA PHE A 23 0.52 1.40 -2.08
C PHE A 23 -0.42 1.90 -0.96
N PRO A 24 -1.64 1.34 -0.85
CA PRO A 24 -2.53 1.68 0.25
C PRO A 24 -1.83 1.48 1.60
N ALA A 25 -1.96 2.44 2.50
CA ALA A 25 -1.29 2.43 3.78
C ALA A 25 -2.03 3.29 4.80
N GLY A 26 -1.84 2.97 6.05
CA GLY A 26 -2.39 3.74 7.16
C GLY A 26 -1.76 3.34 8.48
N VAL A 27 -2.14 4.04 9.52
CA VAL A 27 -1.68 3.78 10.88
C VAL A 27 -2.55 2.69 11.50
N LEU A 28 -1.92 1.73 12.18
CA LEU A 28 -2.62 0.71 12.92
C LEU A 28 -3.37 1.32 14.11
N ASP A 29 -4.60 0.87 14.33
CA ASP A 29 -5.34 1.17 15.56
C ASP A 29 -4.71 0.40 16.73
N GLU A 30 -4.92 0.88 17.95
CA GLU A 30 -4.40 0.22 19.14
C GLU A 30 -4.91 -1.22 19.23
N GLY A 31 -3.99 -2.17 19.36
CA GLY A 31 -4.29 -3.59 19.44
C GLY A 31 -4.66 -4.26 18.11
N GLU A 32 -4.66 -3.53 17.00
CA GLU A 32 -4.95 -4.07 15.69
C GLU A 32 -3.74 -4.83 15.13
N ASP A 33 -3.96 -6.04 14.61
CA ASP A 33 -2.88 -6.76 13.95
C ASP A 33 -2.60 -6.21 12.54
N PRO A 34 -1.37 -6.33 12.02
CA PRO A 34 -1.01 -5.73 10.74
C PRO A 34 -1.84 -6.19 9.54
N VAL A 35 -2.25 -7.45 9.49
CA VAL A 35 -3.04 -7.97 8.38
C VAL A 35 -4.45 -7.38 8.38
N SER A 36 -5.10 -7.38 9.55
CA SER A 36 -6.43 -6.77 9.71
C SER A 36 -6.40 -5.28 9.41
N GLY A 37 -5.36 -4.58 9.87
CA GLY A 37 -5.18 -3.16 9.60
C GLY A 37 -4.99 -2.88 8.11
N ALA A 38 -4.19 -3.69 7.41
CA ALA A 38 -3.99 -3.55 5.98
C ALA A 38 -5.29 -3.80 5.20
N MET A 39 -6.09 -4.80 5.59
CA MET A 39 -7.38 -5.07 4.97
C MET A 39 -8.36 -3.91 5.17
N ARG A 40 -8.38 -3.34 6.36
CA ARG A 40 -9.21 -2.17 6.68
C ARG A 40 -8.81 -0.97 5.81
N GLU A 41 -7.52 -0.63 5.77
CA GLU A 41 -7.02 0.49 4.97
C GLU A 41 -7.27 0.30 3.48
N LEU A 42 -7.09 -0.91 2.96
CA LEU A 42 -7.40 -1.22 1.58
C LEU A 42 -8.86 -0.88 1.25
N GLN A 43 -9.79 -1.31 2.11
CA GLN A 43 -11.20 -1.05 1.89
C GLN A 43 -11.54 0.44 2.02
N GLU A 44 -11.05 1.11 3.05
CA GLU A 44 -11.29 2.53 3.28
C GLU A 44 -10.79 3.39 2.12
N GLU A 45 -9.58 3.12 1.64
CA GLU A 45 -8.96 3.93 0.59
C GLU A 45 -9.40 3.55 -0.83
N THR A 46 -9.71 2.29 -1.08
CA THR A 46 -9.90 1.79 -2.44
C THR A 46 -11.27 1.18 -2.73
N GLY A 47 -12.00 0.75 -1.70
CA GLY A 47 -13.23 -0.03 -1.87
C GLY A 47 -13.00 -1.49 -2.24
N TYR A 48 -11.77 -1.97 -2.20
CA TYR A 48 -11.46 -3.39 -2.43
C TYR A 48 -11.45 -4.16 -1.12
N ARG A 49 -11.84 -5.42 -1.18
CA ARG A 49 -11.76 -6.36 -0.08
C ARG A 49 -10.81 -7.49 -0.45
N ALA A 50 -9.89 -7.82 0.45
CA ALA A 50 -8.98 -8.94 0.31
C ALA A 50 -9.53 -10.20 0.97
N GLU A 51 -9.27 -11.35 0.38
CA GLU A 51 -9.65 -12.65 0.97
C GLU A 51 -8.65 -13.11 2.03
N ARG A 52 -7.37 -12.82 1.83
CA ARG A 52 -6.31 -13.26 2.73
C ARG A 52 -5.13 -12.31 2.67
N GLY A 53 -4.32 -12.36 3.73
CA GLY A 53 -3.12 -11.56 3.80
C GLY A 53 -2.05 -12.18 4.67
N ALA A 54 -0.82 -11.74 4.50
CA ALA A 54 0.32 -12.13 5.30
C ALA A 54 1.35 -11.00 5.37
N VAL A 55 2.00 -10.85 6.52
CA VAL A 55 3.14 -9.94 6.66
C VAL A 55 4.32 -10.54 5.88
N ILE A 56 4.87 -9.78 4.95
CA ILE A 56 6.01 -10.21 4.12
C ILE A 56 7.30 -9.46 4.42
N GLY A 57 7.23 -8.43 5.24
CA GLY A 57 8.41 -7.67 5.65
C GLY A 57 8.09 -6.61 6.68
N VAL A 58 9.12 -6.17 7.38
CA VAL A 58 9.06 -5.07 8.35
C VAL A 58 10.25 -4.16 8.09
N ALA A 59 10.01 -2.86 8.03
CA ALA A 59 11.05 -1.86 7.87
C ALA A 59 10.90 -0.80 8.97
N GLU A 60 12.02 -0.20 9.35
CA GLU A 60 12.04 0.93 10.27
C GLU A 60 11.93 2.22 9.47
N MET A 61 11.18 3.20 9.98
CA MET A 61 11.00 4.47 9.31
C MET A 61 12.23 5.37 9.43
N ASP A 62 12.54 5.73 10.65
CA ASP A 62 13.70 6.58 10.97
C ASP A 62 14.31 6.11 12.29
N PRO A 63 15.18 5.07 12.24
CA PRO A 63 15.72 4.45 13.46
C PRO A 63 16.61 5.38 14.29
N ALA A 64 17.04 6.51 13.72
CA ALA A 64 17.85 7.48 14.45
C ALA A 64 17.04 8.29 15.46
N ILE A 65 15.74 8.49 15.23
CA ILE A 65 14.91 9.40 16.03
C ILE A 65 13.58 8.81 16.49
N GLU A 66 13.16 7.69 15.93
CA GLU A 66 11.86 7.09 16.29
C GLU A 66 11.90 5.56 16.26
N THR A 67 10.88 4.95 16.85
CA THR A 67 10.74 3.49 16.94
C THR A 67 9.66 2.92 16.01
N SER A 68 9.04 3.76 15.19
CA SER A 68 7.95 3.32 14.32
C SER A 68 8.42 2.40 13.22
N ARG A 69 7.60 1.42 12.91
CA ARG A 69 7.87 0.40 11.90
C ARG A 69 6.77 0.35 10.86
N VAL A 70 7.16 0.03 9.63
CA VAL A 70 6.23 -0.28 8.56
C VAL A 70 6.13 -1.80 8.42
N HIS A 71 4.92 -2.32 8.59
CA HIS A 71 4.63 -3.71 8.30
C HIS A 71 4.13 -3.78 6.86
N VAL A 72 4.83 -4.53 6.03
CA VAL A 72 4.41 -4.75 4.65
C VAL A 72 3.56 -6.00 4.61
N VAL A 73 2.32 -5.84 4.18
CA VAL A 73 1.33 -6.92 4.12
C VAL A 73 0.98 -7.20 2.67
N ARG A 74 1.13 -8.44 2.28
CA ARG A 74 0.64 -8.93 1.00
C ARG A 74 -0.82 -9.31 1.16
N LEU A 75 -1.68 -8.69 0.36
CA LEU A 75 -3.10 -9.00 0.29
C LEU A 75 -3.42 -9.67 -1.04
N GLU A 76 -4.18 -10.75 -0.98
CA GLU A 76 -4.55 -11.55 -2.14
C GLU A 76 -6.05 -11.75 -2.22
N GLY A 77 -6.53 -12.04 -3.45
CA GLY A 77 -7.95 -12.22 -3.68
C GLY A 77 -8.72 -10.92 -3.51
N CYS A 78 -8.16 -9.81 -3.96
CA CYS A 78 -8.78 -8.50 -3.80
C CYS A 78 -9.84 -8.28 -4.88
N THR A 79 -11.06 -8.01 -4.46
CA THR A 79 -12.19 -7.72 -5.34
C THR A 79 -12.88 -6.43 -4.92
N PRO A 80 -13.47 -5.66 -5.87
CA PRO A 80 -14.26 -4.50 -5.50
C PRO A 80 -15.44 -4.93 -4.61
N ASP A 81 -15.63 -4.26 -3.49
CA ASP A 81 -16.69 -4.56 -2.53
C ASP A 81 -17.29 -3.28 -1.95
N GLY A 82 -18.00 -2.54 -2.79
CA GLY A 82 -18.82 -1.42 -2.36
C GLY A 82 -18.09 -0.10 -2.19
N GLU A 83 -18.49 0.64 -1.17
CA GLU A 83 -18.14 2.04 -1.03
C GLU A 83 -16.78 2.23 -0.35
N ARG A 84 -16.04 3.23 -0.84
CA ARG A 84 -14.87 3.74 -0.14
C ARG A 84 -15.32 4.64 0.99
N SER A 85 -14.65 4.53 2.14
CA SER A 85 -14.81 5.44 3.26
C SER A 85 -13.57 6.36 3.30
N GLN A 86 -13.71 7.57 2.79
CA GLN A 86 -12.65 8.58 2.83
C GLN A 86 -12.99 9.63 3.87
N ASP A 87 -11.99 10.05 4.64
CA ASP A 87 -12.11 11.19 5.52
C ASP A 87 -12.29 12.48 4.70
N ALA A 88 -13.02 13.44 5.26
CA ALA A 88 -13.27 14.72 4.61
C ALA A 88 -11.93 15.42 4.29
N GLY A 89 -11.71 15.75 3.02
CA GLY A 89 -10.49 16.40 2.55
C GLY A 89 -9.43 15.48 1.94
N GLU A 90 -9.60 14.16 2.02
CA GLU A 90 -8.73 13.23 1.32
C GLU A 90 -9.23 13.02 -0.11
N ALA A 91 -8.37 13.34 -1.08
CA ALA A 91 -8.62 13.08 -2.49
C ALA A 91 -7.70 11.95 -2.94
N ILE A 92 -8.17 10.72 -2.78
CA ILE A 92 -7.45 9.51 -3.16
C ILE A 92 -8.11 8.88 -4.38
N GLN A 93 -7.31 8.59 -5.41
CA GLN A 93 -7.76 7.88 -6.59
C GLN A 93 -7.09 6.51 -6.68
N VAL A 94 -7.86 5.50 -7.02
CA VAL A 94 -7.35 4.14 -7.22
C VAL A 94 -6.69 4.03 -8.60
N ARG A 95 -5.51 3.40 -8.62
CA ARG A 95 -4.79 3.09 -9.86
C ARG A 95 -4.42 1.61 -9.87
N LEU A 96 -4.79 0.93 -10.94
CA LEU A 96 -4.39 -0.46 -11.15
C LEU A 96 -3.13 -0.47 -12.03
N VAL A 97 -2.07 -1.10 -11.52
CA VAL A 97 -0.74 -1.07 -12.14
C VAL A 97 -0.22 -2.49 -12.34
N ALA A 98 0.25 -2.80 -13.53
CA ALA A 98 0.89 -4.08 -13.80
C ALA A 98 2.21 -4.19 -13.02
N GLU A 99 2.50 -5.36 -12.45
CA GLU A 99 3.75 -5.58 -11.72
C GLU A 99 4.99 -5.18 -12.53
N GLN A 100 4.98 -5.48 -13.82
CA GLN A 100 6.10 -5.18 -14.72
C GLN A 100 6.38 -3.68 -14.89
N ASP A 101 5.43 -2.82 -14.55
CA ASP A 101 5.60 -1.37 -14.68
C ASP A 101 6.14 -0.70 -13.40
N VAL A 102 6.15 -1.39 -12.27
CA VAL A 102 6.51 -0.77 -10.98
C VAL A 102 7.96 -0.30 -10.94
N ASP A 103 8.91 -1.10 -11.43
CA ASP A 103 10.32 -0.68 -11.46
C ASP A 103 10.51 0.60 -12.27
N ARG A 104 9.83 0.73 -13.40
CA ARG A 104 9.87 1.94 -14.23
C ARG A 104 9.27 3.14 -13.48
N LEU A 105 8.13 2.96 -12.84
CA LEU A 105 7.46 4.02 -12.07
C LEU A 105 8.33 4.51 -10.90
N ILE A 106 9.10 3.64 -10.29
CA ILE A 106 10.08 4.03 -9.26
C ILE A 106 11.22 4.83 -9.89
N ARG A 107 11.81 4.34 -10.99
CA ARG A 107 12.91 5.05 -11.67
C ARG A 107 12.51 6.43 -12.17
N GLU A 108 11.28 6.59 -12.64
CA GLU A 108 10.75 7.86 -13.12
C GLU A 108 10.35 8.82 -11.98
N GLY A 109 10.32 8.35 -10.75
CA GLY A 109 9.93 9.15 -9.59
C GLY A 109 8.43 9.26 -9.37
N SER A 110 7.59 8.54 -10.09
CA SER A 110 6.14 8.48 -9.84
C SER A 110 5.83 7.78 -8.52
N ILE A 111 6.57 6.70 -8.23
CA ILE A 111 6.59 6.03 -6.93
C ILE A 111 7.90 6.43 -6.26
N ALA A 112 7.84 7.33 -5.29
CA ALA A 112 9.03 7.88 -4.64
C ALA A 112 8.99 7.80 -3.12
N HIS A 113 7.86 7.42 -2.52
CA HIS A 113 7.74 7.27 -1.07
C HIS A 113 8.59 6.08 -0.61
N ALA A 114 9.46 6.29 0.38
CA ALA A 114 10.38 5.25 0.86
C ALA A 114 9.67 3.96 1.29
N SER A 115 8.52 4.07 1.97
CA SER A 115 7.76 2.89 2.39
C SER A 115 7.18 2.11 1.22
N ALA A 116 6.79 2.78 0.13
CA ALA A 116 6.30 2.12 -1.07
C ALA A 116 7.42 1.35 -1.78
N ILE A 117 8.62 1.93 -1.84
CA ILE A 117 9.79 1.27 -2.43
C ILE A 117 10.19 0.05 -1.59
N ALA A 118 10.17 0.16 -0.25
CA ALA A 118 10.41 -0.96 0.63
C ALA A 118 9.37 -2.06 0.45
N ALA A 119 8.10 -1.70 0.35
CA ALA A 119 7.01 -2.65 0.09
C ALA A 119 7.24 -3.41 -1.22
N TRP A 120 7.63 -2.73 -2.27
CA TRP A 120 7.93 -3.34 -3.55
C TRP A 120 9.11 -4.33 -3.48
N TYR A 121 10.16 -3.96 -2.74
CA TYR A 121 11.28 -4.88 -2.52
C TYR A 121 10.82 -6.18 -1.87
N PHE A 122 10.06 -6.09 -0.78
CA PHE A 122 9.54 -7.28 -0.11
C PHE A 122 8.59 -8.09 -1.00
N TRP A 123 7.75 -7.42 -1.79
CA TRP A 123 6.86 -8.11 -2.74
C TRP A 123 7.63 -8.93 -3.77
N LYS A 124 8.66 -8.35 -4.37
CA LYS A 124 9.48 -9.03 -5.39
C LYS A 124 10.22 -10.24 -4.83
N HIS A 125 10.67 -10.16 -3.59
CA HIS A 125 11.50 -11.18 -2.96
C HIS A 125 10.75 -12.09 -2.00
N ALA A 126 9.50 -11.83 -1.68
CA ALA A 126 8.64 -12.76 -0.98
C ALA A 126 8.38 -13.94 -1.90
N GLY A 127 8.88 -15.10 -1.55
CA GLY A 127 8.65 -16.31 -2.34
C GLY A 127 7.16 -16.47 -2.62
N ARG A 128 6.81 -16.64 -3.90
CA ARG A 128 5.45 -17.02 -4.27
C ARG A 128 5.22 -18.38 -3.65
N ARG A 129 4.44 -18.44 -2.59
CA ARG A 129 3.95 -19.72 -2.08
C ARG A 129 2.99 -20.25 -3.13
N THR A 130 3.47 -21.21 -3.86
CA THR A 130 2.63 -22.04 -4.72
C THR A 130 1.65 -22.83 -3.86
#